data_f9173e928bb105e7c3a6d7c0bc6b7493
#
_entry.id   f9173e928bb105e7c3a6d7c0bc6b7493
#
_cell.length_a   1.000
_cell.length_b   1.000
_cell.length_c   1.000
_cell.angle_alpha   90.00
_cell.angle_beta   90.00
_cell.angle_gamma   90.00
#
_symmetry.space_group_name_H-M   'P 1'
#
loop_
_entity.id
_entity.type
_entity.pdbx_description
1 polymer ?
#
loop_
_entity_poly.entity_id
_entity_poly.type
_entity_poly.pdbx_seq_one_letter_code
_entity_poly.pdbx_strand_id
1 'polypeptide(L)'
;RQKDIVHINKKEKNFAKIFKSYLNCKYKWGGKTHKGIDCSALIQLFYKFNKRFFPRDTVDQIKYKKGNKTKKKFQSGDIIYWKGHVAVCINSKKLIHAYGPEKKVIIMPINETIKRIERTANLKVKKICKI
;
A
#
# COMPACT_ATOMS: atom_id res chain seq x y z
N ARG A 1 -19.81 -22.52 2.45
CA ARG A 1 -20.42 -22.68 1.13
C ARG A 1 -19.45 -22.24 0.06
N GLN A 2 -19.64 -22.79 -1.13
CA GLN A 2 -18.78 -22.46 -2.27
C GLN A 2 -18.83 -20.97 -2.58
N LYS A 3 -19.96 -20.33 -2.43
CA LYS A 3 -20.14 -18.90 -2.63
C LYS A 3 -19.27 -18.08 -1.69
N ASP A 4 -19.13 -18.52 -0.44
CA ASP A 4 -18.31 -17.82 0.54
C ASP A 4 -16.82 -18.00 0.26
N ILE A 5 -16.41 -19.19 -0.19
CA ILE A 5 -15.04 -19.49 -0.58
C ILE A 5 -14.63 -18.59 -1.77
N VAL A 6 -15.49 -18.49 -2.79
CA VAL A 6 -15.27 -17.63 -3.94
C VAL A 6 -15.16 -16.17 -3.51
N HIS A 7 -15.98 -15.75 -2.55
CA HIS A 7 -15.96 -14.39 -2.04
C HIS A 7 -14.65 -14.07 -1.31
N ILE A 8 -14.13 -14.99 -0.52
CA ILE A 8 -12.86 -14.84 0.18
C ILE A 8 -11.71 -14.71 -0.84
N ASN A 9 -11.69 -15.56 -1.86
CA ASN A 9 -10.67 -15.49 -2.92
C ASN A 9 -10.76 -14.19 -3.71
N LYS A 10 -11.96 -13.71 -4.00
CA LYS A 10 -12.17 -12.41 -4.65
C LYS A 10 -11.62 -11.27 -3.79
N LYS A 11 -11.76 -11.36 -2.46
CA LYS A 11 -11.27 -10.32 -1.56
C LYS A 11 -9.76 -10.15 -1.66
N GLU A 12 -8.99 -11.24 -1.70
CA GLU A 12 -7.55 -11.18 -1.88
C GLU A 12 -7.17 -10.63 -3.26
N LYS A 13 -7.87 -11.06 -4.31
CA LYS A 13 -7.65 -10.55 -5.67
C LYS A 13 -8.05 -9.08 -5.79
N ASN A 14 -9.08 -8.67 -5.06
CA ASN A 14 -9.62 -7.31 -5.18
C ASN A 14 -8.63 -6.23 -4.74
N PHE A 15 -7.78 -6.48 -3.72
CA PHE A 15 -6.86 -5.41 -3.31
C PHE A 15 -5.86 -5.09 -4.41
N ALA A 16 -5.28 -6.08 -5.06
CA ALA A 16 -4.37 -5.86 -6.17
C ALA A 16 -5.08 -5.20 -7.36
N LYS A 17 -6.28 -5.64 -7.68
CA LYS A 17 -7.08 -5.10 -8.76
C LYS A 17 -7.46 -3.64 -8.49
N ILE A 18 -7.88 -3.33 -7.27
CA ILE A 18 -8.23 -1.96 -6.88
C ILE A 18 -7.01 -1.05 -7.02
N PHE A 19 -5.87 -1.47 -6.48
CA PHE A 19 -4.66 -0.66 -6.55
C PHE A 19 -4.16 -0.50 -7.98
N LYS A 20 -4.17 -1.57 -8.77
CA LYS A 20 -3.76 -1.50 -10.19
C LYS A 20 -4.67 -0.61 -11.03
N SER A 21 -5.94 -0.47 -10.66
CA SER A 21 -6.85 0.44 -11.37
C SER A 21 -6.43 1.90 -11.24
N TYR A 22 -5.59 2.22 -10.25
CA TYR A 22 -5.03 3.56 -10.05
C TYR A 22 -3.64 3.74 -10.63
N LEU A 23 -3.09 2.73 -11.32
CA LEU A 23 -1.78 2.86 -11.97
C LEU A 23 -1.74 4.10 -12.86
N ASN A 24 -0.63 4.83 -12.77
CA ASN A 24 -0.40 6.09 -13.47
C ASN A 24 -1.31 7.23 -13.06
N CYS A 25 -2.20 7.04 -12.08
CA CYS A 25 -2.91 8.14 -11.47
C CYS A 25 -1.91 9.13 -10.85
N LYS A 26 -2.15 10.42 -11.06
CA LYS A 26 -1.27 11.46 -10.58
C LYS A 26 -1.15 11.43 -9.05
N TYR A 27 0.09 11.55 -8.55
CA TYR A 27 0.29 11.78 -7.12
C TYR A 27 -0.19 13.18 -6.75
N LYS A 28 -0.98 13.27 -5.67
CA LYS A 28 -1.42 14.55 -5.12
C LYS A 28 -1.52 14.43 -3.61
N TRP A 29 -0.72 15.19 -2.89
CA TRP A 29 -0.77 15.21 -1.43
C TRP A 29 -2.18 15.62 -0.96
N GLY A 30 -2.77 14.83 -0.07
CA GLY A 30 -4.15 15.01 0.35
C GLY A 30 -5.20 14.53 -0.63
N GLY A 31 -4.79 14.06 -1.82
CA GLY A 31 -5.72 13.54 -2.83
C GLY A 31 -6.21 12.14 -2.52
N LYS A 32 -7.44 11.82 -2.97
CA LYS A 32 -8.09 10.54 -2.70
C LYS A 32 -8.98 10.05 -3.83
N THR A 33 -8.78 10.54 -5.05
CA THR A 33 -9.57 10.19 -6.24
C THR A 33 -8.67 9.95 -7.44
N HIS A 34 -9.26 9.52 -8.57
CA HIS A 34 -8.54 9.36 -9.83
C HIS A 34 -7.94 10.67 -10.37
N LYS A 35 -8.37 11.81 -9.87
CA LYS A 35 -7.80 13.13 -10.23
C LYS A 35 -6.49 13.40 -9.54
N GLY A 36 -6.20 12.68 -8.47
CA GLY A 36 -4.97 12.76 -7.73
C GLY A 36 -5.12 12.01 -6.41
N ILE A 37 -4.09 11.24 -6.02
CA ILE A 37 -4.14 10.39 -4.83
C ILE A 37 -2.79 10.38 -4.13
N ASP A 38 -2.80 10.30 -2.78
CA ASP A 38 -1.58 10.10 -2.02
C ASP A 38 -1.43 8.64 -1.56
N CYS A 39 -0.31 8.33 -0.91
CA CYS A 39 0.04 6.95 -0.56
C CYS A 39 -0.94 6.33 0.43
N SER A 40 -1.35 7.06 1.46
CA SER A 40 -2.26 6.53 2.49
C SER A 40 -3.69 6.40 1.97
N ALA A 41 -4.12 7.31 1.09
CA ALA A 41 -5.44 7.22 0.46
C ALA A 41 -5.56 5.98 -0.43
N LEU A 42 -4.49 5.63 -1.14
CA LEU A 42 -4.47 4.43 -1.96
C LEU A 42 -4.74 3.19 -1.12
N ILE A 43 -4.07 3.06 0.03
CA ILE A 43 -4.29 1.93 0.94
C ILE A 43 -5.71 1.98 1.51
N GLN A 44 -6.18 3.16 1.91
CA GLN A 44 -7.53 3.31 2.47
C GLN A 44 -8.64 2.87 1.51
N LEU A 45 -8.42 3.00 0.20
CA LEU A 45 -9.40 2.59 -0.81
C LEU A 45 -9.81 1.12 -0.67
N PHE A 46 -8.85 0.25 -0.41
CA PHE A 46 -9.15 -1.17 -0.23
C PHE A 46 -10.17 -1.37 0.90
N TYR A 47 -9.95 -0.70 2.03
CA TYR A 47 -10.83 -0.83 3.19
C TYR A 47 -12.20 -0.21 2.91
N LYS A 48 -12.25 0.94 2.25
CA LYS A 48 -13.52 1.56 1.84
C LYS A 48 -14.31 0.68 0.89
N PHE A 49 -13.62 0.06 -0.08
CA PHE A 49 -14.26 -0.85 -1.02
C PHE A 49 -14.90 -2.03 -0.31
N ASN A 50 -14.29 -2.50 0.76
CA ASN A 50 -14.79 -3.62 1.57
C ASN A 50 -15.68 -3.15 2.73
N LYS A 51 -16.11 -1.89 2.74
CA LYS A 51 -16.96 -1.28 3.77
C LYS A 51 -16.38 -1.44 5.17
N ARG A 52 -15.06 -1.28 5.27
CA ARG A 52 -14.32 -1.37 6.53
C ARG A 52 -13.66 -0.04 6.85
N PHE A 53 -13.63 0.31 8.14
CA PHE A 53 -12.91 1.49 8.59
C PHE A 53 -11.40 1.28 8.48
N PHE A 54 -10.68 2.31 8.04
CA PHE A 54 -9.24 2.39 8.13
C PHE A 54 -8.83 3.86 8.18
N PRO A 55 -7.83 4.23 9.00
CA PRO A 55 -7.43 5.62 9.13
C PRO A 55 -6.98 6.25 7.80
N ARG A 56 -7.18 7.57 7.69
CA ARG A 56 -6.87 8.32 6.47
C ARG A 56 -5.37 8.53 6.27
N ASP A 57 -4.66 8.86 7.36
CA ASP A 57 -3.27 9.30 7.28
C ASP A 57 -2.29 8.22 7.75
N THR A 58 -1.09 8.23 7.17
CA THR A 58 -0.04 7.25 7.47
C THR A 58 0.27 7.17 8.96
N VAL A 59 0.32 8.31 9.64
CA VAL A 59 0.63 8.37 11.08
C VAL A 59 -0.38 7.59 11.93
N ASP A 60 -1.63 7.57 11.52
CA ASP A 60 -2.68 6.82 12.21
C ASP A 60 -2.75 5.38 11.74
N GLN A 61 -2.57 5.16 10.44
CA GLN A 61 -2.57 3.81 9.86
C GLN A 61 -1.52 2.92 10.50
N ILE A 62 -0.31 3.44 10.71
CA ILE A 62 0.80 2.67 11.27
C ILE A 62 0.52 2.20 12.70
N LYS A 63 -0.32 2.90 13.43
CA LYS A 63 -0.72 2.53 14.79
C LYS A 63 -1.90 1.57 14.82
N TYR A 64 -2.67 1.51 13.74
CA TYR A 64 -3.95 0.80 13.70
C TYR A 64 -3.80 -0.71 13.65
N LYS A 65 -2.76 -1.21 13.02
CA LYS A 65 -2.53 -2.66 12.85
C LYS A 65 -1.23 -3.10 13.51
N LYS A 66 -1.21 -4.35 13.97
CA LYS A 66 0.01 -4.98 14.48
C LYS A 66 0.93 -5.33 13.32
N GLY A 67 2.23 -5.28 13.58
CA GLY A 67 3.22 -5.62 12.58
C GLY A 67 4.63 -5.65 13.16
N ASN A 68 5.60 -5.94 12.33
CA ASN A 68 7.01 -6.05 12.69
C ASN A 68 7.86 -5.03 11.91
N LYS A 69 9.04 -4.69 12.42
CA LYS A 69 9.96 -3.77 11.74
C LYS A 69 10.63 -4.40 10.53
N THR A 70 10.79 -5.72 10.55
CA THR A 70 11.49 -6.46 9.50
C THR A 70 10.70 -7.69 9.11
N LYS A 71 10.96 -8.18 7.90
CA LYS A 71 10.38 -9.41 7.40
C LYS A 71 11.39 -10.09 6.49
N LYS A 72 11.62 -11.39 6.67
CA LYS A 72 12.57 -12.14 5.86
C LYS A 72 12.15 -12.25 4.40
N LYS A 73 10.85 -12.44 4.17
CA LYS A 73 10.31 -12.64 2.82
C LYS A 73 8.97 -11.93 2.70
N PHE A 74 8.89 -10.99 1.77
CA PHE A 74 7.64 -10.29 1.50
C PHE A 74 6.65 -11.17 0.77
N GLN A 75 5.37 -10.91 1.01
CA GLN A 75 4.26 -11.62 0.39
C GLN A 75 3.21 -10.63 -0.08
N SER A 76 2.37 -11.08 -1.02
CA SER A 76 1.21 -10.31 -1.45
C SER A 76 0.36 -9.89 -0.24
N GLY A 77 0.01 -8.62 -0.18
CA GLY A 77 -0.77 -8.06 0.93
C GLY A 77 0.03 -7.53 2.09
N ASP A 78 1.36 -7.63 2.06
CA ASP A 78 2.19 -6.96 3.06
C ASP A 78 2.16 -5.46 2.82
N ILE A 79 1.92 -4.69 3.88
CA ILE A 79 1.93 -3.23 3.83
C ILE A 79 3.20 -2.75 4.50
N ILE A 80 3.98 -1.95 3.79
CA ILE A 80 5.25 -1.41 4.30
C ILE A 80 5.05 0.06 4.65
N TYR A 81 5.36 0.42 5.90
CA TYR A 81 5.26 1.79 6.39
C TYR A 81 6.62 2.39 6.65
N TRP A 82 6.78 3.63 6.19
CA TRP A 82 7.83 4.55 6.59
C TRP A 82 7.17 5.74 7.27
N LYS A 83 7.96 6.62 7.86
CA LYS A 83 7.41 7.87 8.39
C LYS A 83 6.83 8.68 7.21
N GLY A 84 5.52 8.86 7.20
CA GLY A 84 4.84 9.65 6.16
C GLY A 84 4.68 8.97 4.82
N HIS A 85 4.99 7.66 4.72
CA HIS A 85 4.84 6.94 3.45
C HIS A 85 4.38 5.51 3.67
N VAL A 86 3.67 4.96 2.68
CA VAL A 86 3.18 3.58 2.74
C VAL A 86 3.11 2.99 1.34
N ALA A 87 3.39 1.69 1.24
CA ALA A 87 3.28 0.92 0.02
C ALA A 87 2.69 -0.45 0.34
N VAL A 88 2.11 -1.13 -0.66
CA VAL A 88 1.57 -2.47 -0.49
C VAL A 88 2.22 -3.43 -1.49
N CYS A 89 2.61 -4.60 -1.00
CA CYS A 89 3.21 -5.63 -1.85
C CYS A 89 2.12 -6.35 -2.64
N ILE A 90 2.29 -6.41 -3.95
CA ILE A 90 1.38 -7.15 -4.83
C ILE A 90 1.85 -8.59 -5.05
N ASN A 91 3.13 -8.85 -4.79
CA ASN A 91 3.71 -10.18 -4.76
C ASN A 91 5.01 -10.15 -3.93
N SER A 92 5.80 -11.20 -3.98
CA SER A 92 7.02 -11.29 -3.18
C SER A 92 8.15 -10.37 -3.65
N LYS A 93 8.04 -9.78 -4.84
CA LYS A 93 9.12 -8.98 -5.45
C LYS A 93 8.72 -7.54 -5.76
N LYS A 94 7.43 -7.27 -5.92
CA LYS A 94 6.94 -5.96 -6.36
C LYS A 94 5.94 -5.36 -5.38
N LEU A 95 6.00 -4.04 -5.26
CA LEU A 95 5.02 -3.25 -4.51
C LEU A 95 4.37 -2.21 -5.40
N ILE A 96 3.25 -1.68 -4.95
CA ILE A 96 2.57 -0.56 -5.59
C ILE A 96 2.38 0.55 -4.57
N HIS A 97 2.61 1.79 -4.98
CA HIS A 97 2.41 2.96 -4.13
C HIS A 97 2.17 4.21 -4.95
N ALA A 98 1.51 5.20 -4.34
CA ALA A 98 1.47 6.55 -4.87
C ALA A 98 2.74 7.24 -4.39
N TYR A 99 3.68 7.50 -5.30
CA TYR A 99 5.03 7.92 -4.95
C TYR A 99 5.33 9.32 -5.49
N GLY A 100 5.50 10.28 -4.57
CA GLY A 100 5.72 11.67 -4.92
C GLY A 100 6.89 11.91 -5.87
N PRO A 101 8.09 11.31 -5.64
CA PRO A 101 9.21 11.47 -6.56
C PRO A 101 8.93 11.02 -7.99
N GLU A 102 8.06 10.03 -8.18
CA GLU A 102 7.63 9.58 -9.52
C GLU A 102 6.35 10.28 -9.99
N LYS A 103 5.73 11.09 -9.14
CA LYS A 103 4.53 11.89 -9.43
C LYS A 103 3.30 11.08 -9.81
N LYS A 104 3.25 9.80 -9.48
CA LYS A 104 2.14 8.91 -9.84
C LYS A 104 2.11 7.64 -9.00
N VAL A 105 1.03 6.89 -9.16
CA VAL A 105 0.92 5.51 -8.66
C VAL A 105 1.73 4.62 -9.59
N ILE A 106 2.66 3.87 -9.02
CA ILE A 106 3.62 3.07 -9.79
C ILE A 106 3.94 1.76 -9.08
N ILE A 107 4.20 0.73 -9.87
CA ILE A 107 4.72 -0.56 -9.38
C ILE A 107 6.24 -0.50 -9.43
N MET A 108 6.89 -0.88 -8.33
CA MET A 108 8.35 -0.87 -8.21
C MET A 108 8.86 -2.14 -7.50
N PRO A 109 10.11 -2.56 -7.75
CA PRO A 109 10.71 -3.66 -6.99
C PRO A 109 10.82 -3.30 -5.50
N ILE A 110 10.49 -4.24 -4.61
CA ILE A 110 10.45 -3.98 -3.17
C ILE A 110 11.80 -3.55 -2.61
N ASN A 111 12.84 -4.34 -2.83
CA ASN A 111 14.16 -4.06 -2.23
C ASN A 111 14.78 -2.78 -2.77
N GLU A 112 14.65 -2.52 -4.05
CA GLU A 112 15.15 -1.29 -4.67
C GLU A 112 14.41 -0.06 -4.13
N THR A 113 13.10 -0.17 -3.91
CA THR A 113 12.30 0.91 -3.35
C THR A 113 12.74 1.24 -1.93
N ILE A 114 12.92 0.21 -1.10
CA ILE A 114 13.39 0.40 0.28
C ILE A 114 14.75 1.11 0.29
N LYS A 115 15.67 0.68 -0.56
CA LYS A 115 17.00 1.29 -0.68
C LYS A 115 16.92 2.73 -1.18
N ARG A 116 16.07 2.99 -2.17
CA ARG A 116 15.90 4.33 -2.74
C ARG A 116 15.33 5.30 -1.70
N ILE A 117 14.32 4.89 -0.96
CA ILE A 117 13.72 5.75 0.07
C ILE A 117 14.72 6.03 1.19
N GLU A 118 15.51 5.03 1.60
CA GLU A 118 16.56 5.25 2.60
C GLU A 118 17.62 6.24 2.08
N ARG A 119 18.05 6.07 0.84
CA ARG A 119 19.08 6.94 0.23
C ARG A 119 18.60 8.36 -0.02
N THR A 120 17.37 8.53 -0.53
CA THR A 120 16.89 9.83 -0.98
C THR A 120 16.13 10.61 0.08
N ALA A 121 15.48 9.94 1.02
CA ALA A 121 14.67 10.56 2.06
C ALA A 121 15.19 10.30 3.47
N ASN A 122 16.23 9.48 3.61
CA ASN A 122 16.80 9.08 4.89
C ASN A 122 15.76 8.44 5.82
N LEU A 123 14.90 7.60 5.25
CA LEU A 123 13.85 6.90 5.99
C LEU A 123 14.06 5.40 5.92
N LYS A 124 14.02 4.76 7.09
CA LYS A 124 14.02 3.30 7.19
C LYS A 124 12.60 2.78 7.38
N VAL A 125 12.35 1.55 6.98
CA VAL A 125 11.07 0.88 7.21
C VAL A 125 10.75 0.91 8.71
N LYS A 126 9.56 1.37 9.06
CA LYS A 126 9.11 1.45 10.45
C LYS A 126 8.27 0.27 10.86
N LYS A 127 7.44 -0.24 9.95
CA LYS A 127 6.50 -1.31 10.29
C LYS A 127 6.04 -2.01 9.03
N ILE A 128 5.86 -3.32 9.13
CA ILE A 128 5.28 -4.14 8.07
C ILE A 128 4.06 -4.84 8.65
N CYS A 129 2.91 -4.60 8.03
CA CYS A 129 1.63 -5.17 8.47
C CYS A 129 1.04 -6.03 7.35
N LYS A 130 0.01 -6.80 7.67
CA LYS A 130 -0.79 -7.53 6.67
C LYS A 130 -2.09 -6.76 6.39
N ILE A 131 -2.46 -6.67 5.13
CA ILE A 131 -3.68 -5.99 4.70
C ILE A 131 -4.96 -6.66 5.23
#